data_fb97e8ee45e4cfa7b472c6007bf95499
#
_entry.id   fb97e8ee45e4cfa7b472c6007bf95499
#
_cell.length_a   1.000
_cell.length_b   1.000
_cell.length_c   1.000
_cell.angle_alpha   90.00
_cell.angle_beta   90.00
_cell.angle_gamma   90.00
#
_symmetry.space_group_name_H-M   'P 1'
#
loop_
_entity.id
_entity.type
_entity.pdbx_description
1 polymer ?
#
loop_
_entity_poly.entity_id
_entity_poly.type
_entity_poly.pdbx_seq_one_letter_code
_entity_poly.pdbx_strand_id
1 'polypeptide(L)'
;MLNKNKIVLAAGLSLLTSLSALPVWADTSQKALLSGHEYLAVTNYPDNLQIIDTKTETVYKTCKMPGQFGPGTVSISPDKKRAYVLGNGFREVYGFDLDTCKLEFNAVFSQAYNEDARAMFSFAISVDGKELYSVNNPVHKSSDHYTIKQPRLQVFSTADGLKAKPIRSFPAPRQVYIMQAADDGSLYMAGPDIYKVNVQDGSYTVAIPSRNWKRENYGQPDVLYFWPHQQVNRDFSILYTAPKFTDASQDMDTAEFKYGFFNVNLATGETQTKDFGDVVEIYFTGQRSPADPNLMYGVLNRLTKYDIEKEELLQAQELDHTYYNVLFNTEGDKLYLVGTLSDISIHSAQSLEKIGSIKLPGGDMAITTAQVFIR
;
A
#
# COMPACT_ATOMS: atom_id res chain seq x y z
N MET A 1 -21.41 -92.39 6.87
CA MET A 1 -20.82 -91.87 5.63
C MET A 1 -21.48 -90.48 5.41
N LEU A 2 -20.82 -89.41 5.84
CA LEU A 2 -21.40 -88.06 5.79
C LEU A 2 -20.61 -87.25 4.77
N ASN A 3 -21.35 -86.71 3.81
CA ASN A 3 -20.85 -85.83 2.78
C ASN A 3 -20.96 -84.39 3.28
N LYS A 4 -19.87 -83.67 3.34
CA LYS A 4 -19.84 -82.25 3.73
C LYS A 4 -19.77 -81.36 2.47
N ASN A 5 -20.86 -80.69 2.14
CA ASN A 5 -20.87 -79.62 1.16
C ASN A 5 -20.30 -78.36 1.77
N LYS A 6 -19.25 -77.79 1.16
CA LYS A 6 -18.72 -76.46 1.46
C LYS A 6 -19.42 -75.44 0.59
N ILE A 7 -20.11 -74.51 1.23
CA ILE A 7 -20.63 -73.30 0.57
C ILE A 7 -19.54 -72.23 0.66
N VAL A 8 -19.09 -71.76 -0.47
CA VAL A 8 -18.15 -70.60 -0.59
C VAL A 8 -19.01 -69.36 -0.81
N LEU A 9 -19.07 -68.50 0.20
CA LEU A 9 -19.59 -67.13 0.06
C LEU A 9 -18.49 -66.24 -0.54
N ALA A 10 -18.68 -65.75 -1.74
CA ALA A 10 -17.88 -64.68 -2.34
C ALA A 10 -18.45 -63.33 -1.87
N ALA A 11 -17.78 -62.66 -0.94
CA ALA A 11 -18.07 -61.30 -0.58
C ALA A 11 -17.38 -60.34 -1.59
N GLY A 12 -18.16 -59.76 -2.47
CA GLY A 12 -17.67 -58.69 -3.37
C GLY A 12 -17.54 -57.38 -2.61
N LEU A 13 -16.30 -56.94 -2.37
CA LEU A 13 -15.98 -55.63 -1.81
C LEU A 13 -15.93 -54.63 -2.97
N SER A 14 -17.00 -53.86 -3.19
CA SER A 14 -17.00 -52.73 -4.12
C SER A 14 -16.34 -51.54 -3.43
N LEU A 15 -15.07 -51.26 -3.75
CA LEU A 15 -14.42 -49.97 -3.40
C LEU A 15 -15.00 -48.87 -4.28
N LEU A 16 -15.87 -48.09 -3.71
CA LEU A 16 -16.24 -46.77 -4.23
C LEU A 16 -15.09 -45.81 -3.95
N THR A 17 -14.17 -45.63 -4.87
CA THR A 17 -13.20 -44.54 -4.86
C THR A 17 -13.93 -43.24 -5.20
N SER A 18 -14.32 -42.47 -4.18
CA SER A 18 -14.72 -41.09 -4.37
C SER A 18 -13.47 -40.30 -4.75
N LEU A 19 -13.26 -40.04 -6.05
CA LEU A 19 -12.34 -39.00 -6.50
C LEU A 19 -12.94 -37.65 -6.05
N SER A 20 -12.45 -37.14 -4.92
CA SER A 20 -12.60 -35.71 -4.61
C SER A 20 -11.79 -34.95 -5.64
N ALA A 21 -12.46 -34.37 -6.62
CA ALA A 21 -11.86 -33.41 -7.54
C ALA A 21 -11.37 -32.22 -6.71
N LEU A 22 -10.06 -32.15 -6.48
CA LEU A 22 -9.43 -30.92 -6.01
C LEU A 22 -9.75 -29.85 -7.06
N PRO A 23 -10.15 -28.65 -6.66
CA PRO A 23 -10.35 -27.57 -7.61
C PRO A 23 -9.00 -27.32 -8.31
N VAL A 24 -8.94 -27.65 -9.59
CA VAL A 24 -7.83 -27.26 -10.45
C VAL A 24 -7.98 -25.76 -10.65
N TRP A 25 -7.22 -24.99 -9.90
CA TRP A 25 -7.09 -23.55 -10.16
C TRP A 25 -6.44 -23.44 -11.54
N ALA A 26 -7.22 -22.98 -12.53
CA ALA A 26 -6.67 -22.70 -13.85
C ALA A 26 -5.50 -21.70 -13.69
N ASP A 27 -4.38 -21.96 -14.36
CA ASP A 27 -3.28 -20.99 -14.41
C ASP A 27 -3.76 -19.76 -15.18
N THR A 28 -4.12 -18.72 -14.44
CA THR A 28 -4.61 -17.44 -14.99
C THR A 28 -3.49 -16.46 -15.28
N SER A 29 -2.22 -16.82 -15.03
CA SER A 29 -1.06 -15.93 -15.19
C SER A 29 -0.90 -15.37 -16.60
N GLN A 30 -1.32 -16.11 -17.63
CA GLN A 30 -1.23 -15.70 -19.04
C GLN A 30 -2.45 -14.94 -19.57
N LYS A 31 -3.45 -14.67 -18.74
CA LYS A 31 -4.64 -13.94 -19.17
C LYS A 31 -4.35 -12.44 -19.24
N ALA A 32 -4.30 -11.83 -20.42
CA ALA A 32 -4.08 -10.39 -20.58
C ALA A 32 -5.21 -9.56 -19.93
N LEU A 33 -4.87 -8.39 -19.44
CA LEU A 33 -5.87 -7.44 -18.90
C LEU A 33 -6.68 -6.83 -20.04
N LEU A 34 -7.94 -6.57 -19.78
CA LEU A 34 -8.87 -5.99 -20.76
C LEU A 34 -8.74 -4.46 -20.77
N SER A 35 -8.61 -3.88 -21.95
CA SER A 35 -8.54 -2.44 -22.10
C SER A 35 -9.84 -1.75 -21.66
N GLY A 36 -9.71 -0.62 -20.96
CA GLY A 36 -10.84 0.13 -20.41
C GLY A 36 -11.47 -0.47 -19.15
N HIS A 37 -10.95 -1.60 -18.64
CA HIS A 37 -11.43 -2.19 -17.39
C HIS A 37 -10.64 -1.64 -16.19
N GLU A 38 -11.36 -1.42 -15.11
CA GLU A 38 -10.77 -1.07 -13.82
C GLU A 38 -10.35 -2.33 -13.08
N TYR A 39 -9.15 -2.27 -12.49
CA TYR A 39 -8.56 -3.32 -11.67
C TYR A 39 -8.05 -2.78 -10.35
N LEU A 40 -8.01 -3.65 -9.35
CA LEU A 40 -7.34 -3.42 -8.07
C LEU A 40 -6.15 -4.38 -7.96
N ALA A 41 -4.95 -3.84 -7.75
CA ALA A 41 -3.74 -4.61 -7.47
C ALA A 41 -3.46 -4.62 -5.97
N VAL A 42 -3.19 -5.79 -5.39
CA VAL A 42 -2.85 -5.97 -3.98
C VAL A 42 -1.93 -7.17 -3.82
N THR A 43 -1.13 -7.18 -2.75
CA THR A 43 -0.27 -8.32 -2.43
C THR A 43 -0.74 -9.04 -1.17
N ASN A 44 -0.51 -10.36 -1.10
CA ASN A 44 -0.82 -11.15 0.08
C ASN A 44 0.12 -12.36 0.24
N TYR A 45 0.10 -12.93 1.44
CA TYR A 45 0.89 -14.13 1.77
C TYR A 45 0.51 -15.34 0.88
N PRO A 46 1.48 -16.20 0.49
CA PRO A 46 2.89 -16.10 0.87
C PRO A 46 3.72 -15.16 -0.01
N ASP A 47 3.37 -14.97 -1.27
CA ASP A 47 4.18 -14.31 -2.29
C ASP A 47 3.33 -13.93 -3.52
N ASN A 48 2.10 -13.53 -3.30
CA ASN A 48 1.17 -13.23 -4.38
C ASN A 48 1.06 -11.72 -4.66
N LEU A 49 1.05 -11.37 -5.93
CA LEU A 49 0.47 -10.15 -6.46
C LEU A 49 -0.88 -10.54 -7.08
N GLN A 50 -1.97 -10.08 -6.50
CA GLN A 50 -3.33 -10.31 -6.97
C GLN A 50 -3.78 -9.15 -7.84
N ILE A 51 -4.34 -9.45 -8.99
CA ILE A 51 -5.05 -8.49 -9.83
C ILE A 51 -6.53 -8.85 -9.81
N ILE A 52 -7.34 -7.93 -9.37
CA ILE A 52 -8.77 -8.11 -9.13
C ILE A 52 -9.52 -7.30 -10.18
N ASP A 53 -10.47 -7.90 -10.86
CA ASP A 53 -11.42 -7.20 -11.73
C ASP A 53 -12.51 -6.58 -10.84
N THR A 54 -12.57 -5.26 -10.78
CA THR A 54 -13.51 -4.53 -9.91
C THR A 54 -14.94 -4.61 -10.38
N LYS A 55 -15.19 -4.91 -11.67
CA LYS A 55 -16.51 -5.08 -12.23
C LYS A 55 -17.16 -6.39 -11.83
N THR A 56 -16.37 -7.48 -11.82
CA THR A 56 -16.86 -8.81 -11.44
C THR A 56 -16.61 -9.12 -9.96
N GLU A 57 -15.84 -8.26 -9.27
CA GLU A 57 -15.43 -8.39 -7.86
C GLU A 57 -14.76 -9.75 -7.59
N THR A 58 -13.92 -10.18 -8.52
CA THR A 58 -13.20 -11.46 -8.44
C THR A 58 -11.72 -11.31 -8.73
N VAL A 59 -10.91 -12.24 -8.21
CA VAL A 59 -9.49 -12.32 -8.58
C VAL A 59 -9.37 -12.69 -10.06
N TYR A 60 -8.89 -11.75 -10.86
CA TYR A 60 -8.67 -11.92 -12.29
C TYR A 60 -7.44 -12.77 -12.59
N LYS A 61 -6.33 -12.52 -11.87
CA LYS A 61 -5.10 -13.31 -11.93
C LYS A 61 -4.26 -13.17 -10.67
N THR A 62 -3.37 -14.15 -10.47
CA THR A 62 -2.36 -14.17 -9.41
C THR A 62 -0.98 -14.30 -10.03
N CYS A 63 -0.09 -13.36 -9.78
CA CYS A 63 1.32 -13.43 -10.13
C CYS A 63 2.14 -13.83 -8.91
N LYS A 64 3.10 -14.74 -9.08
CA LYS A 64 3.98 -15.19 -8.01
C LYS A 64 5.22 -14.31 -7.92
N MET A 65 5.54 -13.84 -6.72
CA MET A 65 6.73 -13.04 -6.44
C MET A 65 7.86 -13.93 -5.92
N PRO A 66 9.12 -13.68 -6.31
CA PRO A 66 10.27 -14.35 -5.70
C PRO A 66 10.57 -13.76 -4.30
N GLY A 67 11.45 -14.45 -3.56
CA GLY A 67 12.00 -13.95 -2.29
C GLY A 67 11.14 -14.30 -1.08
N GLN A 68 11.42 -13.59 0.03
CA GLN A 68 10.69 -13.77 1.28
C GLN A 68 9.44 -12.91 1.31
N PHE A 69 8.41 -13.40 1.97
CA PHE A 69 7.23 -12.59 2.27
C PHE A 69 7.62 -11.30 3.01
N GLY A 70 6.87 -10.28 2.78
CA GLY A 70 7.04 -8.93 3.31
C GLY A 70 6.87 -7.93 2.19
N PRO A 71 5.73 -8.01 1.45
CA PRO A 71 5.40 -7.01 0.46
C PRO A 71 5.05 -5.70 1.17
N GLY A 72 5.54 -4.63 0.61
CA GLY A 72 5.19 -3.29 1.03
C GLY A 72 4.23 -2.67 0.03
N THR A 73 4.70 -1.62 -0.60
CA THR A 73 3.92 -0.86 -1.57
C THR A 73 3.75 -1.61 -2.89
N VAL A 74 2.58 -1.47 -3.48
CA VAL A 74 2.30 -1.77 -4.89
C VAL A 74 2.16 -0.45 -5.64
N SER A 75 2.81 -0.33 -6.79
CA SER A 75 2.69 0.82 -7.67
C SER A 75 2.58 0.37 -9.12
N ILE A 76 1.55 0.86 -9.81
CA ILE A 76 1.32 0.58 -11.24
C ILE A 76 2.07 1.61 -12.07
N SER A 77 2.77 1.16 -13.11
CA SER A 77 3.45 2.06 -14.05
C SER A 77 2.47 3.05 -14.70
N PRO A 78 2.92 4.26 -15.07
CA PRO A 78 2.06 5.24 -15.72
C PRO A 78 1.39 4.73 -17.00
N ASP A 79 2.06 3.88 -17.77
CA ASP A 79 1.54 3.24 -18.98
C ASP A 79 0.61 2.04 -18.71
N LYS A 80 0.37 1.71 -17.43
CA LYS A 80 -0.47 0.60 -16.96
C LYS A 80 -0.05 -0.81 -17.44
N LYS A 81 1.20 -0.98 -17.86
CA LYS A 81 1.71 -2.27 -18.35
C LYS A 81 2.44 -3.08 -17.29
N ARG A 82 2.95 -2.42 -16.26
CA ARG A 82 3.76 -3.06 -15.23
C ARG A 82 3.26 -2.74 -13.82
N ALA A 83 3.29 -3.75 -12.95
CA ALA A 83 3.14 -3.56 -11.52
C ALA A 83 4.51 -3.65 -10.86
N TYR A 84 4.86 -2.67 -10.04
CA TYR A 84 6.04 -2.68 -9.18
C TYR A 84 5.64 -3.02 -7.76
N VAL A 85 6.41 -3.87 -7.10
CA VAL A 85 6.13 -4.33 -5.74
C VAL A 85 7.41 -4.30 -4.92
N LEU A 86 7.37 -3.62 -3.79
CA LEU A 86 8.41 -3.72 -2.76
C LEU A 86 8.28 -5.08 -2.07
N GLY A 87 9.30 -5.91 -2.17
CA GLY A 87 9.27 -7.29 -1.71
C GLY A 87 10.55 -7.73 -1.00
N ASN A 88 10.71 -9.05 -0.83
CA ASN A 88 11.86 -9.69 -0.19
C ASN A 88 12.21 -9.08 1.18
N GLY A 89 11.20 -8.89 2.04
CA GLY A 89 11.38 -8.21 3.33
C GLY A 89 11.91 -6.78 3.17
N PHE A 90 11.39 -6.04 2.19
CA PHE A 90 11.71 -4.63 1.88
C PHE A 90 13.14 -4.39 1.34
N ARG A 91 13.76 -5.40 0.71
CA ARG A 91 15.12 -5.32 0.16
C ARG A 91 15.20 -5.06 -1.33
N GLU A 92 14.10 -5.26 -2.03
CA GLU A 92 14.04 -5.27 -3.48
C GLU A 92 12.73 -4.71 -4.00
N VAL A 93 12.74 -4.14 -5.19
CA VAL A 93 11.52 -3.86 -5.95
C VAL A 93 11.49 -4.77 -7.17
N TYR A 94 10.40 -5.50 -7.30
CA TYR A 94 10.08 -6.33 -8.45
C TYR A 94 9.16 -5.60 -9.41
N GLY A 95 9.34 -5.76 -10.71
CA GLY A 95 8.43 -5.25 -11.74
C GLY A 95 7.89 -6.40 -12.59
N PHE A 96 6.57 -6.59 -12.56
CA PHE A 96 5.86 -7.64 -13.29
C PHE A 96 5.10 -7.05 -14.47
N ASP A 97 5.23 -7.67 -15.64
CA ASP A 97 4.31 -7.43 -16.74
C ASP A 97 2.88 -7.86 -16.35
N LEU A 98 1.93 -6.95 -16.47
CA LEU A 98 0.57 -7.16 -16.01
C LEU A 98 -0.22 -8.14 -16.88
N ASP A 99 0.16 -8.35 -18.12
CA ASP A 99 -0.54 -9.29 -19.02
C ASP A 99 -0.05 -10.74 -18.87
N THR A 100 1.24 -10.92 -18.57
CA THR A 100 1.88 -12.24 -18.53
C THR A 100 2.35 -12.69 -17.15
N CYS A 101 2.31 -11.84 -16.14
CA CYS A 101 2.95 -12.05 -14.83
C CYS A 101 4.47 -12.30 -14.89
N LYS A 102 5.11 -12.02 -16.04
CA LYS A 102 6.54 -12.20 -16.17
C LYS A 102 7.27 -11.15 -15.33
N LEU A 103 8.24 -11.61 -14.52
CA LEU A 103 9.16 -10.70 -13.86
C LEU A 103 10.10 -10.09 -14.90
N GLU A 104 10.05 -8.79 -15.08
CA GLU A 104 10.84 -8.05 -16.09
C GLU A 104 11.82 -7.07 -15.49
N PHE A 105 11.64 -6.71 -14.23
CA PHE A 105 12.50 -5.76 -13.53
C PHE A 105 12.78 -6.22 -12.10
N ASN A 106 14.04 -6.02 -11.66
CA ASN A 106 14.42 -6.20 -10.27
C ASN A 106 15.51 -5.20 -9.89
N ALA A 107 15.25 -4.42 -8.83
CA ALA A 107 16.19 -3.50 -8.20
C ALA A 107 16.50 -3.95 -6.78
N VAL A 108 17.74 -4.41 -6.55
CA VAL A 108 18.24 -4.79 -5.22
C VAL A 108 18.91 -3.59 -4.57
N PHE A 109 18.56 -3.27 -3.33
CA PHE A 109 19.04 -2.07 -2.65
C PHE A 109 20.46 -2.21 -2.10
N SER A 110 20.84 -3.41 -1.65
CA SER A 110 22.20 -3.68 -1.16
C SER A 110 23.25 -3.56 -2.26
N GLN A 111 24.34 -2.87 -1.98
CA GLN A 111 25.41 -2.61 -2.95
C GLN A 111 26.68 -3.43 -2.68
N ALA A 112 26.78 -4.12 -1.55
CA ALA A 112 27.89 -4.95 -1.16
C ALA A 112 27.40 -6.26 -0.52
N TYR A 113 28.24 -7.29 -0.55
CA TYR A 113 27.91 -8.61 0.01
C TYR A 113 27.55 -8.60 1.49
N ASN A 114 28.24 -7.76 2.27
CA ASN A 114 28.01 -7.64 3.72
C ASN A 114 27.03 -6.51 4.08
N GLU A 115 26.30 -5.99 3.11
CA GLU A 115 25.29 -4.95 3.32
C GLU A 115 23.88 -5.53 3.29
N ASP A 116 23.06 -5.13 4.26
CA ASP A 116 21.60 -5.33 4.24
C ASP A 116 20.94 -3.95 4.20
N ALA A 117 20.46 -3.56 3.02
CA ALA A 117 19.77 -2.30 2.81
C ALA A 117 18.28 -2.56 2.61
N ARG A 118 17.44 -1.83 3.37
CA ARG A 118 15.99 -1.98 3.31
C ARG A 118 15.33 -0.62 3.15
N ALA A 119 14.33 -0.55 2.31
CA ALA A 119 13.37 0.55 2.31
C ALA A 119 12.42 0.41 3.50
N MET A 120 11.73 1.51 3.85
CA MET A 120 10.63 1.48 4.81
C MET A 120 9.33 1.64 4.03
N PHE A 121 8.66 0.54 3.75
CA PHE A 121 7.33 0.45 3.13
C PHE A 121 7.17 1.00 1.72
N SER A 122 7.98 1.94 1.21
CA SER A 122 7.66 2.53 -0.07
C SER A 122 8.85 2.81 -0.99
N PHE A 123 8.49 2.98 -2.23
CA PHE A 123 9.27 3.49 -3.33
C PHE A 123 8.35 4.37 -4.20
N ALA A 124 8.91 5.07 -5.19
CA ALA A 124 8.12 5.82 -6.16
C ALA A 124 8.61 5.54 -7.59
N ILE A 125 7.69 5.69 -8.54
CA ILE A 125 7.99 5.67 -9.98
C ILE A 125 7.87 7.11 -10.50
N SER A 126 8.79 7.52 -11.37
CA SER A 126 8.69 8.82 -12.05
C SER A 126 7.41 8.94 -12.88
N VAL A 127 6.92 10.16 -13.08
CA VAL A 127 5.68 10.40 -13.82
C VAL A 127 5.76 9.88 -15.26
N ASP A 128 6.95 9.91 -15.87
CA ASP A 128 7.19 9.36 -17.22
C ASP A 128 7.47 7.84 -17.22
N GLY A 129 7.51 7.20 -16.04
CA GLY A 129 7.71 5.76 -15.88
C GLY A 129 9.16 5.28 -16.10
N LYS A 130 10.13 6.17 -16.34
CA LYS A 130 11.50 5.78 -16.69
C LYS A 130 12.42 5.54 -15.50
N GLU A 131 12.09 6.09 -14.34
CA GLU A 131 12.91 5.99 -13.15
C GLU A 131 12.11 5.43 -11.96
N LEU A 132 12.81 4.68 -11.12
CA LEU A 132 12.32 4.20 -9.84
C LEU A 132 13.20 4.80 -8.74
N TYR A 133 12.56 5.33 -7.72
CA TYR A 133 13.17 5.97 -6.56
C TYR A 133 12.96 5.13 -5.31
N SER A 134 14.00 4.94 -4.49
CA SER A 134 13.87 4.29 -3.19
C SER A 134 14.81 4.93 -2.17
N VAL A 135 14.30 5.27 -1.00
CA VAL A 135 15.13 5.58 0.16
C VAL A 135 15.34 4.31 0.96
N ASN A 136 16.57 3.92 1.14
CA ASN A 136 16.93 2.74 1.89
C ASN A 136 17.96 3.02 2.99
N ASN A 137 17.94 2.14 4.01
CA ASN A 137 18.73 2.24 5.24
C ASN A 137 19.72 1.09 5.27
N PRO A 138 20.97 1.30 4.83
CA PRO A 138 21.95 0.25 4.77
C PRO A 138 22.57 -0.02 6.15
N VAL A 139 22.79 -1.30 6.42
CA VAL A 139 23.51 -1.80 7.59
C VAL A 139 24.61 -2.72 7.10
N HIS A 140 25.85 -2.48 7.52
CA HIS A 140 26.94 -3.41 7.28
C HIS A 140 26.98 -4.47 8.38
N LYS A 141 27.07 -5.72 7.99
CA LYS A 141 27.13 -6.90 8.85
C LYS A 141 28.58 -7.37 8.96
N SER A 142 29.17 -7.22 10.14
CA SER A 142 30.44 -7.85 10.52
C SER A 142 30.18 -9.14 11.27
N SER A 143 31.20 -9.91 11.58
CA SER A 143 31.06 -11.17 12.32
C SER A 143 30.55 -10.98 13.75
N ASP A 144 30.80 -9.83 14.35
CA ASP A 144 30.55 -9.52 15.76
C ASP A 144 29.67 -8.29 16.01
N HIS A 145 29.41 -7.46 14.97
CA HIS A 145 28.58 -6.26 15.12
C HIS A 145 27.91 -5.82 13.83
N TYR A 146 26.94 -4.89 13.97
CA TYR A 146 26.29 -4.18 12.87
C TYR A 146 26.69 -2.71 12.87
N THR A 147 27.04 -2.17 11.71
CA THR A 147 27.30 -0.74 11.52
C THR A 147 26.18 -0.10 10.72
N ILE A 148 25.42 0.81 11.35
CA ILE A 148 24.36 1.56 10.69
C ILE A 148 25.01 2.63 9.81
N LYS A 149 24.65 2.65 8.53
CA LYS A 149 25.17 3.61 7.54
C LYS A 149 24.19 4.75 7.28
N GLN A 150 24.68 5.79 6.59
CA GLN A 150 23.84 6.89 6.12
C GLN A 150 22.75 6.35 5.17
N PRO A 151 21.48 6.69 5.39
CA PRO A 151 20.42 6.43 4.42
C PRO A 151 20.71 7.08 3.08
N ARG A 152 20.22 6.46 2.02
CA ARG A 152 20.46 6.96 0.67
C ARG A 152 19.20 6.88 -0.19
N LEU A 153 18.97 7.90 -0.98
CA LEU A 153 18.06 7.87 -2.10
C LEU A 153 18.80 7.22 -3.28
N GLN A 154 18.28 6.11 -3.78
CA GLN A 154 18.77 5.44 -4.98
C GLN A 154 17.79 5.64 -6.12
N VAL A 155 18.33 5.91 -7.31
CA VAL A 155 17.58 6.08 -8.54
C VAL A 155 17.98 4.95 -9.50
N PHE A 156 17.00 4.22 -10.01
CA PHE A 156 17.18 3.12 -10.94
C PHE A 156 16.48 3.45 -12.27
N SER A 157 17.04 3.00 -13.38
CA SER A 157 16.35 3.02 -14.67
C SER A 157 15.38 1.83 -14.75
N THR A 158 14.12 2.06 -15.06
CA THR A 158 13.12 1.00 -15.23
C THR A 158 13.35 0.13 -16.46
N ALA A 159 14.26 0.56 -17.35
CA ALA A 159 14.69 -0.20 -18.54
C ALA A 159 15.80 -1.22 -18.26
N ASP A 160 16.46 -1.18 -17.09
CA ASP A 160 17.64 -2.02 -16.79
C ASP A 160 17.32 -3.50 -16.53
N GLY A 161 16.05 -3.89 -16.51
CA GLY A 161 15.62 -5.28 -16.39
C GLY A 161 15.93 -5.92 -15.03
N LEU A 162 16.27 -7.23 -15.04
CA LEU A 162 16.37 -8.05 -13.82
C LEU A 162 17.63 -7.79 -12.97
N LYS A 163 18.53 -6.94 -13.40
CA LYS A 163 19.78 -6.63 -12.69
C LYS A 163 20.01 -5.13 -12.59
N ALA A 164 18.92 -4.38 -12.38
CA ALA A 164 18.98 -2.94 -12.29
C ALA A 164 19.96 -2.50 -11.20
N LYS A 165 20.81 -1.53 -11.54
CA LYS A 165 21.75 -0.91 -10.61
C LYS A 165 21.38 0.56 -10.45
N PRO A 166 21.67 1.17 -9.29
CA PRO A 166 21.43 2.60 -9.15
C PRO A 166 22.23 3.38 -10.19
N ILE A 167 21.56 4.20 -10.97
CA ILE A 167 22.19 5.15 -11.91
C ILE A 167 22.62 6.45 -11.19
N ARG A 168 21.98 6.74 -10.04
CA ARG A 168 22.33 7.82 -9.12
C ARG A 168 22.08 7.38 -7.68
N SER A 169 22.83 7.95 -6.73
CA SER A 169 22.66 7.70 -5.30
C SER A 169 23.07 8.94 -4.50
N PHE A 170 22.21 9.37 -3.58
CA PHE A 170 22.39 10.58 -2.79
C PHE A 170 22.15 10.30 -1.30
N PRO A 171 22.79 11.02 -0.37
CA PRO A 171 22.39 10.99 1.03
C PRO A 171 20.91 11.37 1.19
N ALA A 172 20.22 10.71 2.11
CA ALA A 172 18.80 10.96 2.39
C ALA A 172 18.53 11.10 3.89
N PRO A 173 17.44 11.73 4.30
CA PRO A 173 16.96 11.70 5.67
C PRO A 173 16.67 10.27 6.14
N ARG A 174 16.79 10.02 7.45
CA ARG A 174 16.30 8.79 8.06
C ARG A 174 14.79 8.80 8.15
N GLN A 175 14.19 7.61 8.33
CA GLN A 175 12.76 7.46 8.58
C GLN A 175 11.87 8.01 7.44
N VAL A 176 12.31 7.87 6.20
CA VAL A 176 11.43 8.11 5.05
C VAL A 176 10.58 6.86 4.85
N TYR A 177 9.27 7.03 4.97
CA TYR A 177 8.29 5.95 4.88
C TYR A 177 7.61 5.90 3.52
N ILE A 178 7.39 7.05 2.89
CA ILE A 178 6.60 7.16 1.68
C ILE A 178 7.14 8.22 0.77
N MET A 179 6.90 7.99 -0.53
CA MET A 179 7.37 8.86 -1.58
C MET A 179 6.37 8.87 -2.74
N GLN A 180 6.24 10.02 -3.40
CA GLN A 180 5.54 10.12 -4.67
C GLN A 180 6.21 11.16 -5.57
N ALA A 181 6.24 10.86 -6.87
CA ALA A 181 6.75 11.78 -7.88
C ALA A 181 5.67 12.83 -8.26
N ALA A 182 6.09 14.08 -8.38
CA ALA A 182 5.27 15.20 -8.82
C ALA A 182 5.41 15.46 -10.31
N ASP A 183 4.45 16.17 -10.88
CA ASP A 183 4.37 16.45 -12.33
C ASP A 183 5.51 17.35 -12.82
N ASP A 184 6.10 18.14 -11.91
CA ASP A 184 7.29 18.95 -12.19
C ASP A 184 8.62 18.14 -12.21
N GLY A 185 8.55 16.82 -12.02
CA GLY A 185 9.70 15.91 -11.95
C GLY A 185 10.39 15.86 -10.58
N SER A 186 9.93 16.60 -9.59
CA SER A 186 10.40 16.47 -8.23
C SER A 186 9.84 15.23 -7.54
N LEU A 187 10.47 14.81 -6.41
CA LEU A 187 10.02 13.73 -5.57
C LEU A 187 9.64 14.29 -4.20
N TYR A 188 8.42 13.99 -3.74
CA TYR A 188 8.05 14.26 -2.35
C TYR A 188 8.27 13.02 -1.49
N MET A 189 8.88 13.24 -0.31
CA MET A 189 9.19 12.18 0.65
C MET A 189 8.67 12.57 2.03
N ALA A 190 7.95 11.67 2.68
CA ALA A 190 7.55 11.83 4.07
C ALA A 190 8.45 11.03 5.00
N GLY A 191 9.01 11.73 5.94
CA GLY A 191 9.87 11.25 7.00
C GLY A 191 9.70 12.13 8.24
N PRO A 192 10.77 12.54 8.92
CA PRO A 192 10.67 13.50 10.02
C PRO A 192 9.92 14.78 9.66
N ASP A 193 10.07 15.22 8.42
CA ASP A 193 9.29 16.26 7.76
C ASP A 193 8.86 15.79 6.38
N ILE A 194 8.05 16.56 5.67
CA ILE A 194 7.76 16.31 4.26
C ILE A 194 8.76 17.12 3.43
N TYR A 195 9.53 16.41 2.63
CA TYR A 195 10.61 16.98 1.82
C TYR A 195 10.23 17.02 0.35
N LYS A 196 10.61 18.11 -0.34
CA LYS A 196 10.68 18.18 -1.80
C LYS A 196 12.11 17.96 -2.24
N VAL A 197 12.34 17.00 -3.13
CA VAL A 197 13.66 16.53 -3.57
C VAL A 197 13.86 16.76 -5.05
N ASN A 198 15.00 17.30 -5.43
CA ASN A 198 15.51 17.27 -6.80
C ASN A 198 16.19 15.92 -7.05
N VAL A 199 15.60 15.07 -7.87
CA VAL A 199 16.12 13.72 -8.14
C VAL A 199 17.37 13.70 -9.03
N GLN A 200 17.78 14.85 -9.61
CA GLN A 200 18.97 14.93 -10.44
C GLN A 200 20.27 15.11 -9.62
N ASP A 201 20.21 15.88 -8.55
CA ASP A 201 21.35 16.19 -7.68
C ASP A 201 21.19 15.73 -6.21
N GLY A 202 20.00 15.26 -5.84
CA GLY A 202 19.67 14.79 -4.50
C GLY A 202 19.48 15.90 -3.46
N SER A 203 19.49 17.18 -3.87
CA SER A 203 19.16 18.28 -2.96
C SER A 203 17.71 18.23 -2.54
N TYR A 204 17.42 18.63 -1.29
CA TYR A 204 16.06 18.65 -0.79
C TYR A 204 15.80 19.84 0.14
N THR A 205 14.55 20.25 0.20
CA THR A 205 14.03 21.27 1.09
C THR A 205 12.86 20.73 1.88
N VAL A 206 12.56 21.33 3.03
CA VAL A 206 11.33 21.02 3.77
C VAL A 206 10.17 21.70 3.08
N ALA A 207 9.23 20.90 2.55
CA ALA A 207 7.99 21.38 1.95
C ALA A 207 6.92 21.66 3.03
N ILE A 208 6.77 20.73 3.99
CA ILE A 208 5.89 20.89 5.15
C ILE A 208 6.65 20.40 6.40
N PRO A 209 6.87 21.25 7.39
CA PRO A 209 7.46 20.82 8.66
C PRO A 209 6.41 20.03 9.46
N SER A 210 6.66 18.74 9.70
CA SER A 210 5.81 17.90 10.54
C SER A 210 6.43 17.70 11.93
N ARG A 211 7.68 17.27 12.01
CA ARG A 211 8.41 17.16 13.28
C ARG A 211 8.69 18.53 13.90
N ASN A 212 9.03 19.52 13.08
CA ASN A 212 9.33 20.88 13.50
C ASN A 212 8.12 21.79 13.32
N TRP A 213 6.92 21.23 13.31
CA TRP A 213 5.69 21.95 13.16
C TRP A 213 5.50 22.95 14.31
N LYS A 214 5.16 24.18 13.96
CA LYS A 214 4.81 25.24 14.89
C LYS A 214 3.49 25.83 14.43
N ARG A 215 2.45 25.54 15.17
CA ARG A 215 1.11 26.10 14.97
C ARG A 215 0.65 26.64 16.30
N GLU A 216 0.15 27.87 16.29
CA GLU A 216 -0.35 28.54 17.51
C GLU A 216 -1.41 27.67 18.19
N ASN A 217 -1.29 27.53 19.49
CA ASN A 217 -2.16 26.71 20.35
C ASN A 217 -2.16 25.20 20.03
N TYR A 218 -1.16 24.68 19.34
CA TYR A 218 -1.03 23.22 19.10
C TYR A 218 0.25 22.64 19.68
N GLY A 219 0.14 21.42 20.18
CA GLY A 219 1.30 20.58 20.48
C GLY A 219 1.85 19.89 19.23
N GLN A 220 2.87 19.06 19.43
CA GLN A 220 3.48 18.29 18.35
C GLN A 220 2.49 17.27 17.77
N PRO A 221 2.41 17.11 16.45
CA PRO A 221 1.55 16.13 15.85
C PRO A 221 2.15 14.72 15.94
N ASP A 222 1.29 13.74 16.15
CA ASP A 222 1.55 12.35 15.81
C ASP A 222 1.17 12.11 14.36
N VAL A 223 2.13 11.66 13.54
CA VAL A 223 1.95 11.53 12.10
C VAL A 223 1.72 10.07 11.73
N LEU A 224 0.64 9.80 11.01
CA LEU A 224 0.24 8.49 10.53
C LEU A 224 0.85 8.26 9.14
N TYR A 225 1.93 7.50 9.07
CA TYR A 225 2.70 7.28 7.83
C TYR A 225 2.17 6.15 6.95
N PHE A 226 0.99 5.65 7.19
CA PHE A 226 0.40 4.58 6.42
C PHE A 226 -0.76 5.12 5.60
N TRP A 227 -0.71 4.97 4.28
CA TRP A 227 -1.85 5.32 3.43
C TRP A 227 -1.76 4.67 2.05
N PRO A 228 -2.91 4.65 1.34
CA PRO A 228 -2.95 4.15 -0.02
C PRO A 228 -2.19 5.04 -0.99
N HIS A 229 -1.54 4.43 -1.98
CA HIS A 229 -1.04 5.15 -3.13
C HIS A 229 -2.22 5.67 -3.95
N GLN A 230 -2.54 6.96 -3.75
CA GLN A 230 -3.54 7.62 -4.55
C GLN A 230 -2.91 8.25 -5.78
N GLN A 231 -3.33 7.79 -6.94
CA GLN A 231 -2.99 8.48 -8.20
C GLN A 231 -4.14 9.33 -8.74
N VAL A 232 -5.37 9.07 -8.28
CA VAL A 232 -6.56 9.71 -8.83
C VAL A 232 -6.59 11.22 -8.55
N ASN A 233 -6.33 11.62 -7.31
CA ASN A 233 -6.41 13.03 -6.93
C ASN A 233 -5.10 13.79 -7.06
N ARG A 234 -4.00 13.12 -7.40
CA ARG A 234 -2.65 13.70 -7.36
C ARG A 234 -2.31 14.36 -6.02
N ASP A 235 -2.87 13.83 -4.94
CA ASP A 235 -2.62 14.27 -3.57
C ASP A 235 -1.58 13.39 -2.89
N PHE A 236 -0.59 14.02 -2.29
CA PHE A 236 0.31 13.38 -1.34
C PHE A 236 -0.13 13.79 0.06
N SER A 237 -1.11 13.07 0.60
CA SER A 237 -1.76 13.38 1.87
C SER A 237 -1.32 12.47 2.98
N ILE A 238 -1.05 13.01 4.16
CA ILE A 238 -0.59 12.32 5.36
C ILE A 238 -1.41 12.78 6.54
N LEU A 239 -2.06 11.85 7.23
CA LEU A 239 -2.85 12.17 8.40
C LEU A 239 -1.96 12.47 9.60
N TYR A 240 -2.46 13.33 10.47
CA TYR A 240 -1.90 13.54 11.80
C TYR A 240 -3.02 13.64 12.85
N THR A 241 -2.63 13.41 14.10
CA THR A 241 -3.38 13.86 15.27
C THR A 241 -2.53 14.86 16.04
N ALA A 242 -3.17 15.90 16.60
CA ALA A 242 -2.44 16.88 17.41
C ALA A 242 -3.32 17.40 18.54
N PRO A 243 -2.76 17.64 19.75
CA PRO A 243 -3.45 18.34 20.80
C PRO A 243 -3.59 19.82 20.44
N LYS A 244 -4.78 20.36 20.54
CA LYS A 244 -5.10 21.78 20.44
C LYS A 244 -5.41 22.31 21.82
N PHE A 245 -4.57 23.22 22.30
CA PHE A 245 -4.69 23.78 23.65
C PHE A 245 -5.72 24.91 23.69
N THR A 246 -6.46 24.95 24.77
CA THR A 246 -7.48 25.97 25.01
C THR A 246 -6.89 27.29 25.55
N ASP A 247 -5.70 27.22 26.16
CA ASP A 247 -4.99 28.36 26.72
C ASP A 247 -3.46 28.20 26.73
N ALA A 248 -2.76 29.21 27.22
CA ALA A 248 -1.30 29.26 27.23
C ALA A 248 -0.64 28.30 28.24
N SER A 249 -1.38 27.61 29.10
CA SER A 249 -0.83 26.61 30.02
C SER A 249 -0.39 25.36 29.30
N GLN A 250 -0.93 25.11 28.12
CA GLN A 250 -0.70 23.91 27.30
C GLN A 250 -0.96 22.61 28.06
N ASP A 251 -2.05 22.61 28.86
CA ASP A 251 -2.45 21.47 29.66
C ASP A 251 -3.05 20.37 28.76
N MET A 252 -2.41 19.19 28.77
CA MET A 252 -2.86 18.02 27.99
C MET A 252 -4.19 17.43 28.48
N ASP A 253 -4.54 17.64 29.76
CA ASP A 253 -5.79 17.11 30.32
C ASP A 253 -7.01 17.89 29.84
N THR A 254 -6.81 19.13 29.36
CA THR A 254 -7.87 20.00 28.83
C THR A 254 -7.78 20.23 27.32
N ALA A 255 -6.75 19.65 26.68
CA ALA A 255 -6.54 19.78 25.25
C ALA A 255 -7.62 19.05 24.44
N GLU A 256 -8.06 19.66 23.36
CA GLU A 256 -8.83 18.98 22.30
C GLU A 256 -7.87 18.25 21.38
N PHE A 257 -8.14 16.98 21.05
CA PHE A 257 -7.35 16.26 20.06
C PHE A 257 -8.00 16.35 18.70
N LYS A 258 -7.26 16.89 17.74
CA LYS A 258 -7.72 17.08 16.36
C LYS A 258 -7.07 16.08 15.41
N TYR A 259 -7.85 15.54 14.48
CA TYR A 259 -7.37 14.97 13.25
C TYR A 259 -7.14 16.06 12.22
N GLY A 260 -6.05 15.91 11.48
CA GLY A 260 -5.77 16.74 10.33
C GLY A 260 -4.95 15.99 9.28
N PHE A 261 -4.61 16.69 8.22
CA PHE A 261 -3.74 16.19 7.17
C PHE A 261 -2.74 17.24 6.71
N PHE A 262 -1.55 16.76 6.39
CA PHE A 262 -0.59 17.46 5.55
C PHE A 262 -0.83 17.01 4.11
N ASN A 263 -0.94 17.93 3.19
CA ASN A 263 -1.16 17.62 1.77
C ASN A 263 -0.19 18.38 0.88
N VAL A 264 0.30 17.69 -0.14
CA VAL A 264 0.95 18.32 -1.29
C VAL A 264 0.17 17.94 -2.53
N ASN A 265 -0.30 18.94 -3.28
CA ASN A 265 -0.83 18.72 -4.60
C ASN A 265 0.34 18.44 -5.56
N LEU A 266 0.43 17.21 -6.07
CA LEU A 266 1.57 16.78 -6.90
C LEU A 266 1.58 17.39 -8.31
N ALA A 267 0.45 17.97 -8.75
CA ALA A 267 0.38 18.68 -10.03
C ALA A 267 0.87 20.13 -9.93
N THR A 268 0.59 20.80 -8.80
CA THR A 268 0.92 22.23 -8.62
C THR A 268 2.08 22.49 -7.67
N GLY A 269 2.37 21.54 -6.77
CA GLY A 269 3.32 21.70 -5.67
C GLY A 269 2.77 22.48 -4.48
N GLU A 270 1.50 22.90 -4.51
CA GLU A 270 0.85 23.59 -3.39
C GLU A 270 0.77 22.70 -2.16
N THR A 271 1.02 23.29 -0.98
CA THR A 271 0.98 22.60 0.30
C THR A 271 -0.18 23.08 1.15
N GLN A 272 -0.77 22.17 1.91
CA GLN A 272 -1.87 22.46 2.82
C GLN A 272 -1.68 21.71 4.13
N THR A 273 -2.00 22.36 5.25
CA THR A 273 -2.17 21.72 6.57
C THR A 273 -3.54 22.13 7.09
N LYS A 274 -4.42 21.14 7.33
CA LYS A 274 -5.80 21.40 7.72
C LYS A 274 -6.29 20.33 8.68
N ASP A 275 -7.00 20.76 9.73
CA ASP A 275 -7.79 19.86 10.57
C ASP A 275 -9.07 19.46 9.85
N PHE A 276 -9.61 18.28 10.18
CA PHE A 276 -10.88 17.83 9.60
C PHE A 276 -11.86 17.27 10.63
N GLY A 277 -11.51 17.25 11.90
CA GLY A 277 -12.42 16.85 12.97
C GLY A 277 -11.72 16.51 14.27
N ASP A 278 -12.50 16.22 15.28
CA ASP A 278 -12.02 15.76 16.58
C ASP A 278 -11.61 14.27 16.50
N VAL A 279 -10.66 13.87 17.37
CA VAL A 279 -10.28 12.47 17.53
C VAL A 279 -11.35 11.74 18.33
N VAL A 280 -12.41 11.32 17.65
CA VAL A 280 -13.51 10.51 18.24
C VAL A 280 -13.44 9.04 17.79
N GLU A 281 -12.67 8.76 16.74
CA GLU A 281 -12.39 7.43 16.21
C GLU A 281 -10.90 7.28 16.00
N ILE A 282 -10.39 6.04 15.96
CA ILE A 282 -8.97 5.78 15.70
C ILE A 282 -8.82 5.29 14.26
N TYR A 283 -7.90 5.91 13.51
CA TYR A 283 -7.59 5.54 12.13
C TYR A 283 -6.19 4.98 12.00
N PHE A 284 -6.04 4.04 11.07
CA PHE A 284 -4.74 3.64 10.57
C PHE A 284 -4.36 4.44 9.33
N THR A 285 -5.33 4.65 8.43
CA THR A 285 -5.19 5.52 7.25
C THR A 285 -6.48 6.26 6.98
N GLY A 286 -6.39 7.24 6.12
CA GLY A 286 -7.55 7.94 5.58
C GLY A 286 -7.28 8.49 4.19
N GLN A 287 -8.34 8.76 3.47
CA GLN A 287 -8.31 9.21 2.10
C GLN A 287 -9.41 10.20 1.79
N ARG A 288 -9.06 11.29 1.07
CA ARG A 288 -10.08 12.20 0.54
C ARG A 288 -10.81 11.56 -0.64
N SER A 289 -12.10 11.82 -0.73
CA SER A 289 -12.90 11.35 -1.87
C SER A 289 -12.42 11.99 -3.19
N PRO A 290 -12.28 11.21 -4.28
CA PRO A 290 -12.03 11.78 -5.60
C PRO A 290 -13.26 12.49 -6.19
N ALA A 291 -14.47 12.11 -5.76
CA ALA A 291 -15.71 12.71 -6.22
C ALA A 291 -16.05 14.02 -5.48
N ASP A 292 -15.67 14.12 -4.21
CA ASP A 292 -15.87 15.31 -3.38
C ASP A 292 -14.67 15.50 -2.44
N PRO A 293 -13.71 16.37 -2.77
CA PRO A 293 -12.50 16.56 -1.99
C PRO A 293 -12.75 17.16 -0.58
N ASN A 294 -13.99 17.58 -0.27
CA ASN A 294 -14.38 17.99 1.08
C ASN A 294 -14.73 16.81 2.00
N LEU A 295 -14.75 15.57 1.47
CA LEU A 295 -15.01 14.38 2.27
C LEU A 295 -13.74 13.61 2.55
N MET A 296 -13.46 13.33 3.84
CA MET A 296 -12.39 12.46 4.31
C MET A 296 -12.97 11.15 4.82
N TYR A 297 -12.38 10.05 4.39
CA TYR A 297 -12.74 8.70 4.87
C TYR A 297 -11.57 8.12 5.65
N GLY A 298 -11.83 7.64 6.86
CA GLY A 298 -10.85 7.00 7.73
C GLY A 298 -11.20 5.54 7.99
N VAL A 299 -10.20 4.69 8.21
CA VAL A 299 -10.39 3.26 8.47
C VAL A 299 -9.43 2.72 9.53
N LEU A 300 -9.95 1.88 10.39
CA LEU A 300 -9.26 0.89 11.23
C LEU A 300 -10.27 -0.20 11.62
N ASN A 301 -10.91 -0.08 12.78
CA ASN A 301 -12.00 -0.96 13.25
C ASN A 301 -13.37 -0.51 12.75
N ARG A 302 -13.45 0.75 12.35
CA ARG A 302 -14.63 1.38 11.76
C ARG A 302 -14.24 2.08 10.47
N LEU A 303 -15.19 2.17 9.55
CA LEU A 303 -15.12 3.03 8.37
C LEU A 303 -15.88 4.31 8.71
N THR A 304 -15.26 5.46 8.48
CA THR A 304 -15.84 6.76 8.84
C THR A 304 -15.82 7.72 7.67
N LYS A 305 -16.69 8.71 7.71
CA LYS A 305 -16.80 9.80 6.75
C LYS A 305 -16.92 11.13 7.47
N TYR A 306 -16.03 12.08 7.17
CA TYR A 306 -16.00 13.43 7.70
C TYR A 306 -16.28 14.47 6.63
N ASP A 307 -16.94 15.55 7.03
CA ASP A 307 -16.95 16.83 6.31
C ASP A 307 -15.74 17.64 6.78
N ILE A 308 -14.79 17.89 5.87
CA ILE A 308 -13.54 18.60 6.19
C ILE A 308 -13.78 20.08 6.51
N GLU A 309 -14.74 20.73 5.85
CA GLU A 309 -15.00 22.15 6.07
C GLU A 309 -15.69 22.40 7.40
N LYS A 310 -16.62 21.52 7.78
CA LYS A 310 -17.34 21.61 9.06
C LYS A 310 -16.56 20.98 10.21
N GLU A 311 -15.49 20.25 9.95
CA GLU A 311 -14.74 19.44 10.93
C GLU A 311 -15.66 18.47 11.69
N GLU A 312 -16.61 17.84 10.99
CA GLU A 312 -17.68 17.03 11.55
C GLU A 312 -17.63 15.58 11.08
N LEU A 313 -17.76 14.63 12.01
CA LEU A 313 -18.00 13.23 11.71
C LEU A 313 -19.44 13.05 11.21
N LEU A 314 -19.60 12.78 9.92
CA LEU A 314 -20.93 12.59 9.31
C LEU A 314 -21.48 11.20 9.55
N GLN A 315 -20.62 10.18 9.49
CA GLN A 315 -21.03 8.78 9.55
C GLN A 315 -19.88 7.88 10.00
N ALA A 316 -20.23 6.81 10.72
CA ALA A 316 -19.31 5.74 11.12
C ALA A 316 -20.01 4.39 11.01
N GLN A 317 -19.31 3.40 10.45
CA GLN A 317 -19.79 2.05 10.21
C GLN A 317 -18.84 1.04 10.86
N GLU A 318 -19.38 0.13 11.68
CA GLU A 318 -18.62 -1.01 12.23
C GLU A 318 -18.18 -1.94 11.10
N LEU A 319 -16.97 -2.49 11.23
CA LEU A 319 -16.38 -3.43 10.29
C LEU A 319 -16.30 -4.84 10.87
N ASP A 320 -16.30 -5.86 10.00
CA ASP A 320 -16.20 -7.26 10.43
C ASP A 320 -14.87 -7.54 11.15
N HIS A 321 -13.82 -6.86 10.78
CA HIS A 321 -12.50 -6.85 11.40
C HIS A 321 -11.73 -5.58 11.02
N THR A 322 -10.52 -5.44 11.52
CA THR A 322 -9.63 -4.32 11.23
C THR A 322 -9.16 -4.32 9.77
N TYR A 323 -9.19 -3.16 9.12
CA TYR A 323 -8.57 -2.90 7.82
C TYR A 323 -7.58 -1.74 7.94
N TYR A 324 -6.49 -1.79 7.17
CA TYR A 324 -5.43 -0.78 7.26
C TYR A 324 -5.47 0.25 6.12
N ASN A 325 -6.12 -0.05 5.02
CA ASN A 325 -6.21 0.86 3.89
C ASN A 325 -7.64 0.98 3.36
N VAL A 326 -7.98 2.19 2.95
CA VAL A 326 -9.21 2.52 2.22
C VAL A 326 -8.84 3.10 0.86
N LEU A 327 -9.43 2.55 -0.21
CA LEU A 327 -9.23 3.03 -1.57
C LEU A 327 -10.57 3.26 -2.23
N PHE A 328 -10.61 4.24 -3.12
CA PHE A 328 -11.78 4.45 -3.98
C PHE A 328 -11.61 3.74 -5.33
N ASN A 329 -12.74 3.34 -5.92
CA ASN A 329 -12.78 3.13 -7.36
C ASN A 329 -12.60 4.48 -8.09
N THR A 330 -12.39 4.44 -9.38
CA THR A 330 -12.14 5.66 -10.19
C THR A 330 -13.33 6.63 -10.18
N GLU A 331 -14.56 6.12 -10.06
CA GLU A 331 -15.78 6.94 -10.00
C GLU A 331 -16.01 7.58 -8.62
N GLY A 332 -15.38 7.06 -7.57
CA GLY A 332 -15.48 7.58 -6.20
C GLY A 332 -16.75 7.18 -5.46
N ASP A 333 -17.51 6.22 -5.97
CA ASP A 333 -18.77 5.75 -5.37
C ASP A 333 -18.62 4.46 -4.55
N LYS A 334 -17.52 3.71 -4.75
CA LYS A 334 -17.17 2.49 -4.01
C LYS A 334 -15.87 2.64 -3.25
N LEU A 335 -15.78 1.95 -2.12
CA LEU A 335 -14.61 1.84 -1.27
C LEU A 335 -14.15 0.38 -1.22
N TYR A 336 -12.85 0.16 -1.36
CA TYR A 336 -12.18 -1.12 -1.11
C TYR A 336 -11.37 -1.00 0.17
N LEU A 337 -11.69 -1.80 1.18
CA LEU A 337 -10.94 -1.90 2.41
C LEU A 337 -10.00 -3.09 2.35
N VAL A 338 -8.70 -2.84 2.53
CA VAL A 338 -7.64 -3.83 2.38
C VAL A 338 -6.65 -3.78 3.56
N GLY A 339 -5.74 -4.75 3.59
CA GLY A 339 -4.77 -4.94 4.68
C GLY A 339 -5.33 -5.86 5.77
N THR A 340 -4.49 -6.40 6.61
CA THR A 340 -4.75 -7.44 7.63
C THR A 340 -5.00 -8.82 7.04
N LEU A 341 -6.23 -9.32 7.06
CA LEU A 341 -6.55 -10.70 6.66
C LEU A 341 -6.51 -10.92 5.13
N SER A 342 -7.20 -11.95 4.65
CA SER A 342 -7.18 -12.38 3.24
C SER A 342 -8.47 -12.06 2.50
N ASP A 343 -9.16 -11.01 2.87
CA ASP A 343 -10.36 -10.52 2.22
C ASP A 343 -10.32 -9.01 2.01
N ILE A 344 -10.98 -8.57 0.97
CA ILE A 344 -11.24 -7.17 0.66
C ILE A 344 -12.70 -6.92 0.92
N SER A 345 -13.04 -5.97 1.79
CA SER A 345 -14.41 -5.53 2.00
C SER A 345 -14.75 -4.39 1.05
N ILE A 346 -15.94 -4.45 0.46
CA ILE A 346 -16.43 -3.45 -0.50
C ILE A 346 -17.59 -2.70 0.14
N HIS A 347 -17.49 -1.38 0.15
CA HIS A 347 -18.49 -0.50 0.75
C HIS A 347 -18.97 0.58 -0.21
N SER A 348 -20.21 1.04 -0.01
CA SER A 348 -20.73 2.24 -0.67
C SER A 348 -20.06 3.47 -0.06
N ALA A 349 -19.48 4.36 -0.87
CA ALA A 349 -18.95 5.62 -0.39
C ALA A 349 -20.05 6.57 0.14
N GLN A 350 -21.29 6.41 -0.33
CA GLN A 350 -22.41 7.23 0.13
C GLN A 350 -22.89 6.80 1.51
N SER A 351 -23.26 5.51 1.70
CA SER A 351 -23.90 5.01 2.92
C SER A 351 -22.94 4.34 3.90
N LEU A 352 -21.70 4.07 3.51
CA LEU A 352 -20.69 3.26 4.21
C LEU A 352 -21.10 1.79 4.41
N GLU A 353 -22.28 1.38 3.94
CA GLU A 353 -22.75 -0.01 4.05
C GLU A 353 -21.87 -0.95 3.25
N LYS A 354 -21.66 -2.14 3.78
CA LYS A 354 -20.96 -3.22 3.07
C LYS A 354 -21.84 -3.72 1.94
N ILE A 355 -21.34 -3.68 0.71
CA ILE A 355 -22.02 -4.09 -0.52
C ILE A 355 -21.39 -5.33 -1.17
N GLY A 356 -20.21 -5.74 -0.74
CA GLY A 356 -19.52 -6.91 -1.27
C GLY A 356 -18.31 -7.33 -0.47
N SER A 357 -17.69 -8.43 -0.88
CA SER A 357 -16.43 -8.92 -0.32
C SER A 357 -15.71 -9.83 -1.32
N ILE A 358 -14.39 -9.72 -1.38
CA ILE A 358 -13.54 -10.55 -2.25
C ILE A 358 -12.60 -11.35 -1.37
N LYS A 359 -12.69 -12.68 -1.44
CA LYS A 359 -11.73 -13.56 -0.77
C LYS A 359 -10.51 -13.77 -1.65
N LEU A 360 -9.32 -13.47 -1.13
CA LEU A 360 -8.06 -13.69 -1.82
C LEU A 360 -7.56 -15.11 -1.62
N PRO A 361 -7.03 -15.77 -2.67
CA PRO A 361 -6.32 -17.03 -2.51
C PRO A 361 -4.98 -16.78 -1.79
N GLY A 362 -4.64 -17.66 -0.86
CA GLY A 362 -3.45 -17.52 -0.01
C GLY A 362 -3.81 -17.04 1.40
N GLY A 363 -2.93 -16.29 2.00
CA GLY A 363 -3.07 -15.80 3.38
C GLY A 363 -3.22 -14.28 3.47
N ASP A 364 -2.77 -13.74 4.59
CA ASP A 364 -2.97 -12.34 4.98
C ASP A 364 -2.27 -11.36 4.05
N MET A 365 -2.86 -10.19 3.90
CA MET A 365 -2.28 -9.05 3.19
C MET A 365 -1.23 -8.31 4.04
N ALA A 366 -1.28 -8.43 5.35
CA ALA A 366 -0.49 -7.63 6.30
C ALA A 366 -0.69 -6.12 6.07
N ILE A 367 0.36 -5.33 6.17
CA ILE A 367 0.31 -3.88 5.96
C ILE A 367 0.61 -3.46 4.51
N THR A 368 0.31 -4.31 3.54
CA THR A 368 0.51 -3.96 2.13
C THR A 368 -0.37 -2.80 1.71
N THR A 369 0.10 -2.03 0.75
CA THR A 369 -0.77 -1.09 0.05
C THR A 369 -1.46 -1.78 -1.12
N ALA A 370 -2.43 -1.09 -1.70
CA ALA A 370 -3.10 -1.52 -2.92
C ALA A 370 -3.28 -0.33 -3.85
N GLN A 371 -3.56 -0.59 -5.11
CA GLN A 371 -3.80 0.48 -6.08
C GLN A 371 -4.90 0.10 -7.06
N VAL A 372 -5.87 1.02 -7.23
CA VAL A 372 -6.88 0.95 -8.29
C VAL A 372 -6.31 1.59 -9.56
N PHE A 373 -6.57 1.00 -10.71
CA PHE A 373 -6.13 1.53 -12.01
C PHE A 373 -7.04 1.06 -13.16
N ILE A 374 -7.12 1.87 -14.21
CA ILE A 374 -7.75 1.48 -15.48
C ILE A 374 -6.66 1.03 -16.45
N ARG A 375 -6.87 -0.16 -17.07
CA ARG A 375 -5.96 -0.72 -18.07
C ARG A 375 -6.09 -0.04 -19.43
#